data_1bab91e25a831e8f659fe9261585aa9c
#
_entry.id   1bab91e25a831e8f659fe9261585aa9c
#
_cell.length_a   1.000
_cell.length_b   1.000
_cell.length_c   1.000
_cell.angle_alpha   90.00
_cell.angle_beta   90.00
_cell.angle_gamma   90.00
#
_symmetry.space_group_name_H-M   'P 1'
#
loop_
_entity.id
_entity.type
_entity.pdbx_description
1 polymer ?
#
loop_
_entity_poly.entity_id
_entity_poly.type
_entity_poly.pdbx_seq_one_letter_code
_entity_poly.pdbx_strand_id
1 'polypeptide(L)'
;MNPISGGKAARIAPMPTKESSDELNPSVAVPASEIAPRKRRTAGDYLALAIATCGVGYFTLAPGTLGSIVGVFIYVLLRFITFKAIRILVPTNSFLQFDPQPIFIAIEAVAILLITLIGIWAASRVERLEQKKDPSKVVIDELAGQLIALLPVPLWVIGPPRLLIVFAFLLFRAFDIVKPYPIRRLEKLESGLGIVIDDLAAGAYAAVVLSVIIAVWFVWP
;
A
#
# COMPACT_ATOMS: atom_id res chain seq x y z
N MET A 1 26.74 -73.43 -66.64
CA MET A 1 27.77 -72.58 -66.01
C MET A 1 27.20 -71.18 -65.93
N ASN A 2 26.92 -70.76 -64.75
CA ASN A 2 26.20 -69.50 -64.42
C ASN A 2 27.19 -68.32 -64.40
N PRO A 3 26.85 -67.15 -64.94
CA PRO A 3 27.58 -65.91 -64.67
C PRO A 3 26.92 -65.11 -63.49
N ILE A 4 27.80 -64.57 -62.74
CA ILE A 4 27.60 -63.90 -61.43
C ILE A 4 26.92 -62.54 -61.62
N SER A 5 25.92 -62.32 -60.78
CA SER A 5 25.11 -61.13 -60.61
C SER A 5 25.92 -59.86 -60.25
N GLY A 6 25.67 -58.79 -61.00
CA GLY A 6 26.20 -57.44 -60.73
C GLY A 6 25.54 -56.81 -59.53
N GLY A 7 26.36 -56.39 -58.56
CA GLY A 7 25.94 -55.66 -57.41
C GLY A 7 25.44 -54.24 -57.77
N LYS A 8 24.22 -53.94 -57.40
CA LYS A 8 23.66 -52.55 -57.40
C LYS A 8 24.29 -51.73 -56.29
N ALA A 9 25.08 -50.73 -56.71
CA ALA A 9 25.52 -49.68 -55.75
C ALA A 9 24.30 -48.95 -55.16
N ALA A 10 24.14 -49.04 -53.85
CA ALA A 10 23.13 -48.28 -53.12
C ALA A 10 23.47 -46.77 -53.18
N ARG A 11 22.58 -45.97 -53.75
CA ARG A 11 22.65 -44.51 -53.66
C ARG A 11 22.35 -44.11 -52.24
N ILE A 12 23.35 -43.55 -51.60
CA ILE A 12 23.16 -42.88 -50.29
C ILE A 12 22.32 -41.62 -50.56
N ALA A 13 21.12 -41.56 -49.96
CA ALA A 13 20.30 -40.38 -50.02
C ALA A 13 21.04 -39.22 -49.30
N PRO A 14 20.98 -37.97 -49.77
CA PRO A 14 21.58 -36.84 -49.11
C PRO A 14 20.88 -36.64 -47.73
N MET A 15 21.68 -36.41 -46.67
CA MET A 15 21.18 -36.08 -45.37
C MET A 15 20.33 -34.80 -45.46
N PRO A 16 19.23 -34.70 -44.72
CA PRO A 16 18.45 -33.48 -44.66
C PRO A 16 19.34 -32.37 -44.10
N THR A 17 19.45 -31.28 -44.82
CA THR A 17 20.09 -30.05 -44.39
C THR A 17 19.36 -29.59 -43.12
N LYS A 18 20.14 -29.29 -42.09
CA LYS A 18 19.64 -28.77 -40.80
C LYS A 18 18.86 -27.49 -41.10
N GLU A 19 17.52 -27.57 -41.04
CA GLU A 19 16.68 -26.38 -41.08
C GLU A 19 17.12 -25.41 -39.99
N SER A 20 17.31 -24.13 -40.34
CA SER A 20 17.69 -23.09 -39.39
C SER A 20 16.56 -22.96 -38.37
N SER A 21 16.91 -22.82 -37.09
CA SER A 21 15.96 -22.66 -36.00
C SER A 21 15.01 -21.45 -36.18
N ASP A 22 15.32 -20.57 -37.12
CA ASP A 22 14.53 -19.36 -37.42
C ASP A 22 13.30 -19.68 -38.30
N GLU A 23 13.27 -20.81 -39.03
CA GLU A 23 12.09 -21.24 -39.76
C GLU A 23 11.04 -21.93 -38.90
N LEU A 24 11.44 -22.45 -37.72
CA LEU A 24 10.54 -23.14 -36.79
C LEU A 24 9.79 -22.21 -35.85
N ASN A 25 10.17 -20.94 -35.79
CA ASN A 25 9.51 -19.95 -34.91
C ASN A 25 9.27 -18.66 -35.73
N PRO A 26 8.28 -18.65 -36.64
CA PRO A 26 7.91 -17.43 -37.30
C PRO A 26 7.58 -16.37 -36.25
N SER A 27 8.29 -15.26 -36.30
CA SER A 27 7.95 -14.10 -35.43
C SER A 27 6.48 -13.77 -35.65
N VAL A 28 5.66 -14.03 -34.66
CA VAL A 28 4.24 -13.62 -34.66
C VAL A 28 4.23 -12.12 -34.74
N ALA A 29 4.15 -11.57 -35.94
CA ALA A 29 3.95 -10.16 -36.15
C ALA A 29 2.56 -9.84 -35.61
N VAL A 30 2.48 -9.33 -34.35
CA VAL A 30 1.26 -8.80 -33.81
C VAL A 30 0.85 -7.63 -34.70
N PRO A 31 -0.32 -7.67 -35.37
CA PRO A 31 -0.72 -6.59 -36.24
C PRO A 31 -0.79 -5.29 -35.46
N ALA A 32 -0.23 -4.22 -36.02
CA ALA A 32 -0.17 -2.91 -35.38
C ALA A 32 -1.56 -2.35 -34.97
N SER A 33 -2.64 -2.93 -35.51
CA SER A 33 -4.03 -2.63 -35.15
C SER A 33 -4.45 -3.15 -33.77
N GLU A 34 -3.72 -4.08 -33.17
CA GLU A 34 -4.03 -4.60 -31.81
C GLU A 34 -3.41 -3.76 -30.69
N ILE A 35 -2.53 -2.82 -31.01
CA ILE A 35 -2.00 -1.88 -30.03
C ILE A 35 -3.05 -0.78 -29.90
N ALA A 36 -4.04 -1.00 -29.03
CA ALA A 36 -5.05 0.04 -28.71
C ALA A 36 -4.31 1.32 -28.27
N PRO A 37 -4.64 2.48 -28.83
CA PRO A 37 -3.96 3.74 -28.47
C PRO A 37 -4.09 3.96 -26.97
N ARG A 38 -2.98 4.13 -26.27
CA ARG A 38 -2.94 4.42 -24.84
C ARG A 38 -3.78 5.65 -24.57
N LYS A 39 -4.95 5.47 -23.95
CA LYS A 39 -5.89 6.55 -23.67
C LYS A 39 -5.15 7.66 -22.92
N ARG A 40 -5.23 8.91 -23.41
CA ARG A 40 -4.60 10.06 -22.73
C ARG A 40 -5.14 10.16 -21.31
N ARG A 41 -4.24 10.28 -20.34
CA ARG A 41 -4.61 10.47 -18.93
C ARG A 41 -5.35 11.78 -18.77
N THR A 42 -6.45 11.77 -18.04
CA THR A 42 -7.23 12.96 -17.69
C THR A 42 -6.61 13.66 -16.47
N ALA A 43 -6.99 14.91 -16.20
CA ALA A 43 -6.57 15.62 -14.98
C ALA A 43 -6.95 14.82 -13.70
N GLY A 44 -8.13 14.16 -13.69
CA GLY A 44 -8.54 13.30 -12.59
C GLY A 44 -7.67 12.06 -12.41
N ASP A 45 -7.01 11.56 -13.47
CA ASP A 45 -6.07 10.43 -13.36
C ASP A 45 -4.77 10.88 -12.70
N TYR A 46 -4.29 12.07 -13.03
CA TYR A 46 -3.10 12.65 -12.37
C TYR A 46 -3.38 12.97 -10.90
N LEU A 47 -4.57 13.48 -10.58
CA LEU A 47 -4.97 13.73 -9.19
C LEU A 47 -5.03 12.43 -8.39
N ALA A 48 -5.66 11.39 -8.94
CA ALA A 48 -5.73 10.08 -8.29
C ALA A 48 -4.34 9.49 -8.06
N LEU A 49 -3.44 9.59 -9.05
CA LEU A 49 -2.05 9.17 -8.90
C LEU A 49 -1.32 9.94 -7.79
N ALA A 50 -1.45 11.27 -7.76
CA ALA A 50 -0.82 12.10 -6.74
C ALA A 50 -1.29 11.73 -5.33
N ILE A 51 -2.60 11.53 -5.15
CA ILE A 51 -3.20 11.14 -3.87
C ILE A 51 -2.78 9.72 -3.48
N ALA A 52 -2.96 8.74 -4.38
CA ALA A 52 -2.66 7.35 -4.08
C ALA A 52 -1.20 7.10 -3.74
N THR A 53 -0.28 7.82 -4.39
CA THR A 53 1.16 7.66 -4.19
C THR A 53 1.72 8.57 -3.10
N CYS A 54 0.98 9.57 -2.64
CA CYS A 54 1.47 10.64 -1.74
C CYS A 54 2.83 11.23 -2.17
N GLY A 55 3.19 11.12 -3.45
CA GLY A 55 4.49 11.49 -4.00
C GLY A 55 5.64 10.53 -3.65
N VAL A 56 5.52 9.73 -2.59
CA VAL A 56 6.55 8.79 -2.11
C VAL A 56 6.41 7.38 -2.69
N GLY A 57 5.25 7.00 -3.20
CA GLY A 57 5.00 5.68 -3.78
C GLY A 57 5.82 5.36 -5.04
N TYR A 58 6.51 6.34 -5.62
CA TYR A 58 7.44 6.14 -6.74
C TYR A 58 8.83 5.66 -6.32
N PHE A 59 9.14 5.69 -5.03
CA PHE A 59 10.40 5.13 -4.55
C PHE A 59 10.34 3.61 -4.61
N THR A 60 11.34 3.01 -5.23
CA THR A 60 11.39 1.55 -5.43
C THR A 60 11.74 0.77 -4.17
N LEU A 61 12.33 1.44 -3.17
CA LEU A 61 12.76 0.82 -1.92
C LEU A 61 11.67 1.01 -0.85
N ALA A 62 10.92 -0.06 -0.56
CA ALA A 62 9.91 -0.13 0.49
C ALA A 62 8.86 1.02 0.47
N PRO A 63 8.07 1.18 -0.61
CA PRO A 63 7.10 2.27 -0.73
C PRO A 63 6.09 2.30 0.42
N GLY A 64 5.59 1.16 0.89
CA GLY A 64 4.67 1.08 2.02
C GLY A 64 5.27 1.57 3.34
N THR A 65 6.56 1.33 3.59
CA THR A 65 7.24 1.91 4.75
C THR A 65 7.27 3.44 4.68
N LEU A 66 7.48 3.99 3.49
CA LEU A 66 7.43 5.44 3.27
C LEU A 66 5.99 5.97 3.45
N GLY A 67 4.96 5.24 2.99
CA GLY A 67 3.55 5.55 3.25
C GLY A 67 3.26 5.65 4.73
N SER A 68 3.71 4.67 5.51
CA SER A 68 3.57 4.67 6.99
C SER A 68 4.31 5.84 7.64
N ILE A 69 5.51 6.20 7.17
CA ILE A 69 6.25 7.39 7.67
C ILE A 69 5.49 8.68 7.37
N VAL A 70 4.89 8.81 6.18
CA VAL A 70 4.01 9.94 5.85
C VAL A 70 2.81 9.98 6.78
N GLY A 71 2.22 8.81 7.13
CA GLY A 71 1.16 8.69 8.14
C GLY A 71 1.58 9.24 9.50
N VAL A 72 2.76 8.88 10.00
CA VAL A 72 3.33 9.42 11.25
C VAL A 72 3.51 10.95 11.16
N PHE A 73 4.02 11.44 10.03
CA PHE A 73 4.21 12.88 9.83
C PHE A 73 2.87 13.63 9.86
N ILE A 74 1.85 13.13 9.17
CA ILE A 74 0.50 13.72 9.17
C ILE A 74 -0.09 13.72 10.59
N TYR A 75 0.06 12.62 11.33
CA TYR A 75 -0.38 12.53 12.72
C TYR A 75 0.24 13.63 13.60
N VAL A 76 1.57 13.78 13.55
CA VAL A 76 2.29 14.81 14.32
C VAL A 76 1.84 16.22 13.90
N LEU A 77 1.66 16.45 12.61
CA LEU A 77 1.20 17.74 12.07
C LEU A 77 -0.22 18.05 12.52
N LEU A 78 -1.15 17.10 12.45
CA LEU A 78 -2.54 17.27 12.93
C LEU A 78 -2.55 17.61 14.41
N ARG A 79 -1.79 16.90 15.23
CA ARG A 79 -1.68 17.18 16.67
C ARG A 79 -1.11 18.56 16.94
N PHE A 80 -0.07 18.94 16.22
CA PHE A 80 0.51 20.29 16.37
C PHE A 80 -0.50 21.39 16.02
N ILE A 81 -1.20 21.27 14.89
CA ILE A 81 -2.20 22.25 14.46
C ILE A 81 -3.35 22.31 15.47
N THR A 82 -3.89 21.16 15.87
CA THR A 82 -4.99 21.07 16.85
C THR A 82 -4.58 21.69 18.19
N PHE A 83 -3.38 21.39 18.68
CA PHE A 83 -2.87 21.97 19.92
C PHE A 83 -2.77 23.49 19.82
N LYS A 84 -2.24 24.02 18.73
CA LYS A 84 -2.18 25.48 18.48
C LYS A 84 -3.57 26.11 18.45
N ALA A 85 -4.52 25.48 17.77
CA ALA A 85 -5.89 25.97 17.70
C ALA A 85 -6.56 26.01 19.08
N ILE A 86 -6.43 24.94 19.88
CA ILE A 86 -6.97 24.88 21.24
C ILE A 86 -6.34 25.96 22.12
N ARG A 87 -5.02 26.17 22.03
CA ARG A 87 -4.31 27.22 22.78
C ARG A 87 -4.78 28.63 22.47
N ILE A 88 -5.29 28.87 21.27
CA ILE A 88 -5.85 30.17 20.86
C ILE A 88 -7.30 30.32 21.35
N LEU A 89 -8.07 29.24 21.29
CA LEU A 89 -9.52 29.27 21.53
C LEU A 89 -9.91 29.12 23.01
N VAL A 90 -9.12 28.40 23.83
CA VAL A 90 -9.41 28.13 25.22
C VAL A 90 -8.72 29.15 26.11
N PRO A 91 -9.47 29.89 26.94
CA PRO A 91 -8.90 30.83 27.90
C PRO A 91 -7.92 30.16 28.86
N THR A 92 -6.83 30.86 29.22
CA THR A 92 -5.75 30.32 30.06
C THR A 92 -6.23 29.79 31.41
N ASN A 93 -7.22 30.46 32.03
CA ASN A 93 -7.78 30.08 33.34
C ASN A 93 -8.56 28.74 33.29
N SER A 94 -9.13 28.39 32.13
CA SER A 94 -9.91 27.15 31.96
C SER A 94 -9.06 25.99 31.44
N PHE A 95 -7.83 26.28 31.02
CA PHE A 95 -6.96 25.27 30.37
C PHE A 95 -6.59 24.12 31.31
N LEU A 96 -6.44 24.35 32.59
CA LEU A 96 -6.11 23.32 33.59
C LEU A 96 -7.26 22.35 33.88
N GLN A 97 -8.51 22.74 33.60
CA GLN A 97 -9.71 21.92 33.81
C GLN A 97 -10.20 21.24 32.49
N PHE A 98 -9.60 21.60 31.37
CA PHE A 98 -10.01 21.14 30.05
C PHE A 98 -9.19 19.95 29.62
N ASP A 99 -9.85 18.80 29.40
CA ASP A 99 -9.22 17.65 28.74
C ASP A 99 -9.34 17.77 27.20
N PRO A 100 -8.27 18.06 26.48
CA PRO A 100 -8.31 18.18 25.03
C PRO A 100 -8.30 16.83 24.30
N GLN A 101 -8.07 15.70 24.98
CA GLN A 101 -7.93 14.38 24.35
C GLN A 101 -9.13 14.00 23.46
N PRO A 102 -10.40 14.20 23.86
CA PRO A 102 -11.53 13.88 22.99
C PRO A 102 -11.55 14.65 21.67
N ILE A 103 -11.11 15.91 21.69
CA ILE A 103 -11.06 16.75 20.48
C ILE A 103 -9.98 16.20 19.51
N PHE A 104 -8.83 15.83 20.03
CA PHE A 104 -7.78 15.24 19.19
C PHE A 104 -8.26 13.94 18.54
N ILE A 105 -8.86 13.03 19.31
CA ILE A 105 -9.40 11.77 18.78
C ILE A 105 -10.48 12.04 17.72
N ALA A 106 -11.38 13.00 17.96
CA ALA A 106 -12.42 13.34 16.99
C ALA A 106 -11.84 13.87 15.67
N ILE A 107 -10.87 14.77 15.74
CA ILE A 107 -10.20 15.32 14.54
C ILE A 107 -9.43 14.23 13.80
N GLU A 108 -8.70 13.39 14.52
CA GLU A 108 -7.97 12.25 13.95
C GLU A 108 -8.93 11.25 13.27
N ALA A 109 -10.05 10.91 13.92
CA ALA A 109 -11.07 10.01 13.35
C ALA A 109 -11.69 10.57 12.06
N VAL A 110 -12.02 11.88 12.05
CA VAL A 110 -12.51 12.55 10.84
C VAL A 110 -11.45 12.56 9.74
N ALA A 111 -10.20 12.85 10.07
CA ALA A 111 -9.09 12.81 9.10
C ALA A 111 -8.90 11.40 8.52
N ILE A 112 -8.91 10.36 9.35
CA ILE A 112 -8.81 8.96 8.92
C ILE A 112 -9.97 8.62 7.97
N LEU A 113 -11.20 8.98 8.33
CA LEU A 113 -12.38 8.73 7.49
C LEU A 113 -12.22 9.39 6.11
N LEU A 114 -11.85 10.66 6.07
CA LEU A 114 -11.67 11.41 4.82
C LEU A 114 -10.54 10.81 3.97
N ILE A 115 -9.38 10.51 4.58
CA ILE A 115 -8.24 9.89 3.90
C ILE A 115 -8.63 8.51 3.35
N THR A 116 -9.37 7.72 4.12
CA THR A 116 -9.86 6.41 3.69
C THR A 116 -10.78 6.51 2.46
N LEU A 117 -11.79 7.39 2.50
CA LEU A 117 -12.73 7.55 1.39
C LEU A 117 -12.04 8.06 0.12
N ILE A 118 -11.16 9.04 0.26
CA ILE A 118 -10.37 9.59 -0.84
C ILE A 118 -9.37 8.52 -1.34
N GLY A 119 -8.78 7.75 -0.43
CA GLY A 119 -7.85 6.67 -0.72
C GLY A 119 -8.50 5.55 -1.54
N ILE A 120 -9.68 5.08 -1.16
CA ILE A 120 -10.46 4.08 -1.92
C ILE A 120 -10.73 4.57 -3.34
N TRP A 121 -11.16 5.82 -3.50
CA TRP A 121 -11.38 6.42 -4.82
C TRP A 121 -10.10 6.48 -5.64
N ALA A 122 -9.00 6.95 -5.05
CA ALA A 122 -7.72 7.12 -5.72
C ALA A 122 -7.10 5.76 -6.08
N ALA A 123 -7.06 4.80 -5.15
CA ALA A 123 -6.54 3.45 -5.36
C ALA A 123 -7.32 2.73 -6.47
N SER A 124 -8.67 2.76 -6.42
CA SER A 124 -9.52 2.17 -7.48
C SER A 124 -9.26 2.76 -8.85
N ARG A 125 -8.95 4.05 -8.93
CA ARG A 125 -8.66 4.70 -10.20
C ARG A 125 -7.28 4.34 -10.73
N VAL A 126 -6.27 4.26 -9.84
CA VAL A 126 -4.91 3.85 -10.18
C VAL A 126 -4.86 2.39 -10.64
N GLU A 127 -5.59 1.49 -9.95
CA GLU A 127 -5.73 0.09 -10.34
C GLU A 127 -6.25 -0.05 -11.78
N ARG A 128 -7.33 0.70 -12.13
CA ARG A 128 -7.86 0.72 -13.50
C ARG A 128 -6.89 1.31 -14.53
N LEU A 129 -6.11 2.32 -14.15
CA LEU A 129 -5.14 2.94 -15.06
C LEU A 129 -3.96 2.02 -15.37
N GLU A 130 -3.54 1.23 -14.39
CA GLU A 130 -2.39 0.34 -14.51
C GLU A 130 -2.75 -1.07 -14.95
N GLN A 131 -4.06 -1.39 -14.98
CA GLN A 131 -4.54 -2.75 -15.27
C GLN A 131 -3.85 -3.81 -14.40
N LYS A 132 -3.52 -3.43 -13.17
CA LYS A 132 -2.83 -4.26 -12.19
C LYS A 132 -3.55 -4.14 -10.85
N LYS A 133 -3.94 -5.27 -10.27
CA LYS A 133 -4.44 -5.33 -8.90
C LYS A 133 -3.32 -4.93 -7.95
N ASP A 134 -3.64 -4.08 -7.00
CA ASP A 134 -2.74 -3.58 -5.97
C ASP A 134 -1.38 -3.10 -6.56
N PRO A 135 -1.36 -1.94 -7.23
CA PRO A 135 -0.11 -1.38 -7.72
C PRO A 135 0.78 -0.94 -6.56
N SER A 136 1.96 -1.48 -6.43
CA SER A 136 2.92 -1.24 -5.33
C SER A 136 3.30 0.22 -5.06
N LYS A 137 2.87 1.14 -5.89
CA LYS A 137 3.06 2.58 -5.70
C LYS A 137 1.90 3.27 -4.98
N VAL A 138 0.78 2.58 -4.78
CA VAL A 138 -0.30 3.04 -3.92
C VAL A 138 0.22 2.91 -2.49
N VAL A 139 0.16 3.96 -1.70
CA VAL A 139 0.66 4.06 -0.31
C VAL A 139 -0.29 4.83 0.60
N ILE A 140 -1.44 5.26 0.08
CA ILE A 140 -2.46 5.97 0.85
C ILE A 140 -3.15 5.07 1.87
N ASP A 141 -3.19 3.78 1.61
CA ASP A 141 -3.67 2.70 2.46
C ASP A 141 -2.80 2.53 3.70
N GLU A 142 -1.47 2.42 3.52
CA GLU A 142 -0.54 2.32 4.63
C GLU A 142 -0.53 3.61 5.48
N LEU A 143 -0.73 4.77 4.84
CA LEU A 143 -0.89 6.03 5.55
C LEU A 143 -2.14 6.01 6.43
N ALA A 144 -3.29 5.57 5.90
CA ALA A 144 -4.54 5.48 6.65
C ALA A 144 -4.47 4.47 7.80
N GLY A 145 -3.92 3.28 7.55
CA GLY A 145 -3.71 2.24 8.55
C GLY A 145 -2.77 2.70 9.67
N GLN A 146 -1.69 3.40 9.33
CA GLN A 146 -0.76 3.98 10.31
C GLN A 146 -1.42 5.03 11.21
N LEU A 147 -2.32 5.85 10.68
CA LEU A 147 -3.08 6.82 11.47
C LEU A 147 -3.99 6.12 12.49
N ILE A 148 -4.65 5.02 12.12
CA ILE A 148 -5.45 4.21 13.06
C ILE A 148 -4.56 3.64 14.17
N ALA A 149 -3.40 3.10 13.83
CA ALA A 149 -2.46 2.55 14.81
C ALA A 149 -2.00 3.59 15.85
N LEU A 150 -1.99 4.88 15.49
CA LEU A 150 -1.57 5.99 16.34
C LEU A 150 -2.70 6.56 17.22
N LEU A 151 -3.98 6.22 16.97
CA LEU A 151 -5.12 6.75 17.75
C LEU A 151 -4.98 6.58 19.27
N PRO A 152 -4.48 5.45 19.80
CA PRO A 152 -4.37 5.25 21.24
C PRO A 152 -3.29 6.09 21.93
N VAL A 153 -2.36 6.71 21.17
CA VAL A 153 -1.25 7.47 21.74
C VAL A 153 -1.80 8.66 22.54
N PRO A 154 -1.63 8.71 23.87
CA PRO A 154 -2.18 9.78 24.68
C PRO A 154 -1.42 11.09 24.49
N LEU A 155 -2.08 12.21 24.77
CA LEU A 155 -1.43 13.54 24.75
C LEU A 155 -0.48 13.74 25.93
N TRP A 156 -0.83 13.15 27.07
CA TRP A 156 -0.17 13.33 28.37
C TRP A 156 0.58 12.04 28.75
N VAL A 157 1.67 11.75 28.09
CA VAL A 157 2.50 10.63 28.53
C VAL A 157 3.57 11.15 29.47
N ILE A 158 3.58 10.63 30.69
CA ILE A 158 4.72 10.73 31.59
C ILE A 158 5.81 9.83 30.99
N GLY A 159 6.60 10.38 30.09
CA GLY A 159 7.63 9.65 29.32
C GLY A 159 7.70 10.14 27.88
N PRO A 160 8.69 9.69 27.09
CA PRO A 160 8.80 10.17 25.72
C PRO A 160 7.69 9.59 24.84
N PRO A 161 6.69 10.38 24.37
CA PRO A 161 5.63 9.93 23.46
C PRO A 161 6.22 9.35 22.17
N ARG A 162 7.48 9.67 21.88
CA ARG A 162 8.25 9.14 20.75
C ARG A 162 8.34 7.62 20.74
N LEU A 163 8.47 6.98 21.91
CA LEU A 163 8.52 5.51 22.00
C LEU A 163 7.19 4.88 21.59
N LEU A 164 6.05 5.44 22.03
CA LEU A 164 4.73 4.93 21.64
C LEU A 164 4.46 5.10 20.15
N ILE A 165 4.93 6.21 19.56
CA ILE A 165 4.85 6.41 18.10
C ILE A 165 5.69 5.36 17.38
N VAL A 166 6.90 5.06 17.86
CA VAL A 166 7.76 4.00 17.29
C VAL A 166 7.09 2.63 17.44
N PHE A 167 6.52 2.32 18.62
CA PHE A 167 5.79 1.07 18.82
C PHE A 167 4.57 0.96 17.91
N ALA A 168 3.77 2.03 17.77
CA ALA A 168 2.65 2.06 16.85
C ALA A 168 3.09 1.77 15.41
N PHE A 169 4.18 2.40 14.97
CA PHE A 169 4.75 2.18 13.64
C PHE A 169 5.18 0.73 13.43
N LEU A 170 5.94 0.16 14.38
CA LEU A 170 6.42 -1.21 14.28
C LEU A 170 5.28 -2.23 14.32
N LEU A 171 4.29 -2.03 15.20
CA LEU A 171 3.12 -2.89 15.31
C LEU A 171 2.29 -2.87 14.01
N PHE A 172 2.02 -1.67 13.47
CA PHE A 172 1.32 -1.55 12.20
C PHE A 172 2.05 -2.31 11.10
N ARG A 173 3.35 -2.07 10.91
CA ARG A 173 4.14 -2.77 9.88
C ARG A 173 4.19 -4.27 10.10
N ALA A 174 4.25 -4.74 11.35
CA ALA A 174 4.20 -6.16 11.65
C ALA A 174 2.87 -6.79 11.22
N PHE A 175 1.73 -6.18 11.56
CA PHE A 175 0.42 -6.71 11.21
C PHE A 175 0.11 -6.61 9.72
N ASP A 176 0.55 -5.55 9.05
CA ASP A 176 0.44 -5.37 7.61
C ASP A 176 1.25 -6.42 6.83
N ILE A 177 2.47 -6.75 7.27
CA ILE A 177 3.31 -7.77 6.61
C ILE A 177 2.80 -9.18 6.91
N VAL A 178 2.49 -9.49 8.18
CA VAL A 178 2.06 -10.83 8.62
C VAL A 178 0.64 -11.14 8.18
N LYS A 179 -0.22 -10.14 8.11
CA LYS A 179 -1.64 -10.20 7.74
C LYS A 179 -2.36 -11.37 8.43
N PRO A 180 -2.51 -11.32 9.78
CA PRO A 180 -3.20 -12.38 10.51
C PRO A 180 -4.67 -12.48 10.04
N TYR A 181 -5.31 -13.63 10.34
CA TYR A 181 -6.74 -13.76 10.09
C TYR A 181 -7.54 -12.69 10.89
N PRO A 182 -8.54 -11.99 10.31
CA PRO A 182 -9.12 -12.16 8.97
C PRO A 182 -8.49 -11.26 7.87
N ILE A 183 -7.42 -10.49 8.12
CA ILE A 183 -6.86 -9.48 7.20
C ILE A 183 -6.63 -10.06 5.80
N ARG A 184 -6.04 -11.25 5.70
CA ARG A 184 -5.83 -11.97 4.41
C ARG A 184 -7.11 -12.20 3.60
N ARG A 185 -8.28 -12.19 4.23
CA ARG A 185 -9.56 -12.32 3.51
C ARG A 185 -10.02 -10.98 2.97
N LEU A 186 -9.72 -9.89 3.66
CA LEU A 186 -10.08 -8.53 3.26
C LEU A 186 -9.33 -8.11 1.99
N GLU A 187 -8.07 -8.50 1.84
CA GLU A 187 -7.25 -8.29 0.64
C GLU A 187 -7.88 -8.87 -0.64
N LYS A 188 -8.77 -9.87 -0.50
CA LYS A 188 -9.46 -10.49 -1.65
C LYS A 188 -10.61 -9.67 -2.18
N LEU A 189 -11.03 -8.63 -1.49
CA LEU A 189 -12.07 -7.73 -1.95
C LEU A 189 -11.63 -7.03 -3.25
N GLU A 190 -12.62 -6.70 -4.06
CA GLU A 190 -12.37 -6.10 -5.36
C GLU A 190 -12.09 -4.60 -5.25
N SER A 191 -11.26 -4.10 -6.18
CA SER A 191 -10.97 -2.68 -6.35
C SER A 191 -10.26 -2.05 -5.15
N GLY A 192 -10.13 -0.72 -5.14
CA GLY A 192 -9.45 0.06 -4.10
C GLY A 192 -9.99 -0.16 -2.67
N LEU A 193 -11.20 -0.73 -2.52
CA LEU A 193 -11.70 -1.12 -1.20
C LEU A 193 -10.86 -2.24 -0.59
N GLY A 194 -10.50 -3.27 -1.38
CA GLY A 194 -9.66 -4.36 -0.91
C GLY A 194 -8.25 -3.89 -0.56
N ILE A 195 -7.71 -2.94 -1.34
CA ILE A 195 -6.38 -2.36 -1.12
C ILE A 195 -6.32 -1.60 0.22
N VAL A 196 -7.37 -0.82 0.54
CA VAL A 196 -7.35 0.06 1.71
C VAL A 196 -7.78 -0.66 3.00
N ILE A 197 -8.76 -1.59 2.92
CA ILE A 197 -9.39 -2.15 4.11
C ILE A 197 -8.49 -3.11 4.88
N ASP A 198 -7.57 -3.81 4.22
CA ASP A 198 -6.63 -4.70 4.90
C ASP A 198 -5.63 -3.91 5.75
N ASP A 199 -5.17 -2.75 5.29
CA ASP A 199 -4.29 -1.86 6.06
C ASP A 199 -5.04 -1.17 7.21
N LEU A 200 -6.31 -0.78 7.01
CA LEU A 200 -7.14 -0.29 8.11
C LEU A 200 -7.30 -1.36 9.20
N ALA A 201 -7.50 -2.62 8.81
CA ALA A 201 -7.59 -3.73 9.75
C ALA A 201 -6.26 -3.98 10.47
N ALA A 202 -5.12 -3.94 9.75
CA ALA A 202 -3.79 -4.02 10.34
C ALA A 202 -3.55 -2.88 11.35
N GLY A 203 -3.96 -1.66 11.01
CA GLY A 203 -3.94 -0.50 11.90
C GLY A 203 -4.80 -0.70 13.14
N ALA A 204 -6.00 -1.26 13.01
CA ALA A 204 -6.88 -1.57 14.15
C ALA A 204 -6.25 -2.61 15.09
N TYR A 205 -5.64 -3.67 14.56
CA TYR A 205 -4.89 -4.63 15.38
C TYR A 205 -3.74 -3.96 16.13
N ALA A 206 -2.97 -3.13 15.45
CA ALA A 206 -1.89 -2.37 16.07
C ALA A 206 -2.40 -1.45 17.18
N ALA A 207 -3.52 -0.76 16.95
CA ALA A 207 -4.15 0.12 17.93
C ALA A 207 -4.62 -0.65 19.18
N VAL A 208 -5.23 -1.81 19.02
CA VAL A 208 -5.67 -2.67 20.14
C VAL A 208 -4.47 -3.11 20.97
N VAL A 209 -3.43 -3.65 20.33
CA VAL A 209 -2.21 -4.09 21.04
C VAL A 209 -1.53 -2.93 21.75
N LEU A 210 -1.42 -1.78 21.08
CA LEU A 210 -0.83 -0.58 21.69
C LEU A 210 -1.66 -0.09 22.89
N SER A 211 -3.00 -0.14 22.81
CA SER A 211 -3.87 0.22 23.91
C SER A 211 -3.65 -0.68 25.13
N VAL A 212 -3.47 -1.98 24.91
CA VAL A 212 -3.15 -2.94 26.00
C VAL A 212 -1.80 -2.62 26.61
N ILE A 213 -0.77 -2.36 25.80
CA ILE A 213 0.57 -1.99 26.28
C ILE A 213 0.49 -0.73 27.13
N ILE A 214 -0.22 0.30 26.67
CA ILE A 214 -0.42 1.56 27.41
C ILE A 214 -1.15 1.29 28.73
N ALA A 215 -2.24 0.52 28.72
CA ALA A 215 -3.00 0.19 29.92
C ALA A 215 -2.15 -0.55 30.96
N VAL A 216 -1.38 -1.56 30.55
CA VAL A 216 -0.45 -2.29 31.43
C VAL A 216 0.62 -1.36 32.00
N TRP A 217 1.18 -0.47 31.18
CA TRP A 217 2.19 0.50 31.64
C TRP A 217 1.66 1.47 32.71
N PHE A 218 0.38 1.88 32.59
CA PHE A 218 -0.24 2.78 33.58
C PHE A 218 -0.68 2.07 34.86
N VAL A 219 -0.99 0.78 34.81
CA VAL A 219 -1.41 -0.02 35.96
C VAL A 219 -0.21 -0.58 36.74
N TRP A 220 0.92 -0.79 36.05
CA TRP A 220 2.13 -1.37 36.65
C TRP A 220 3.32 -0.43 36.48
N PRO A 221 3.43 0.64 37.32
CA PRO A 221 4.53 1.60 37.28
C PRO A 221 5.88 1.03 37.74
#